data_bc8e5c06b189f229622643e9b84bd31e
#
_entry.id   bc8e5c06b189f229622643e9b84bd31e
#
_cell.length_a   1.000
_cell.length_b   1.000
_cell.length_c   1.000
_cell.angle_alpha   90.00
_cell.angle_beta   90.00
_cell.angle_gamma   90.00
#
_symmetry.space_group_name_H-M   'P 1'
#
loop_
_entity.id
_entity.type
_entity.pdbx_description
1 polymer ?
#
loop_
_entity_poly.entity_id
_entity_poly.type
_entity_poly.pdbx_seq_one_letter_code
_entity_poly.pdbx_strand_id
1 'polypeptide(L)'
;MHIILSSNGTPFHGAKGGYPSQLKHLIKMFVEEGHSVTMVMWSLCGVKHTRVLYYKDLVNHNILSDEIRDPHTQALLDRPEVSLVLSPYDTFPTEIKIDEINRIVSETNASLIFFLQDIFLFERDPSKKINCPSYLWFPLHYDPIDEPTKDIISNKIDHIISLCPSTSQRLQEQMKKESSLVPHIIGFNTPLGNEYTKERIKREFRLENKFVVGTIAGNYEESGRKSIDTTLLSFKEFYKKHKNSMLWIHAPLLNNIPIYHVYKMVRELSFPDGIVKITENTMDEVTLQKFYLSLDCYLCGSCSEGFGIPQLEAQYLGVPVVTTQFGAMDDYCWNGVSVPYAHRKYNHMQKAWWVQPSITGMTKGMELIFQGEYKDLSEETKVRISETMSYEVVKKKLLAILEKK
;
A
#
# COMPACT_ATOMS: atom_id res chain seq x y z
N MET A 1 -12.80 -24.05 -4.75
CA MET A 1 -11.51 -24.37 -4.10
C MET A 1 -11.48 -23.75 -2.72
N HIS A 2 -10.65 -24.26 -1.82
CA HIS A 2 -10.35 -23.60 -0.56
C HIS A 2 -9.03 -22.84 -0.66
N ILE A 3 -9.04 -21.54 -0.38
CA ILE A 3 -7.89 -20.64 -0.55
C ILE A 3 -7.48 -20.08 0.80
N ILE A 4 -6.20 -20.22 1.16
CA ILE A 4 -5.63 -19.48 2.29
C ILE A 4 -5.14 -18.13 1.80
N LEU A 5 -5.53 -17.04 2.50
CA LEU A 5 -4.97 -15.71 2.33
C LEU A 5 -4.05 -15.36 3.49
N SER A 6 -2.80 -15.04 3.18
CA SER A 6 -1.80 -14.59 4.15
C SER A 6 -1.33 -13.18 3.81
N SER A 7 -1.32 -12.29 4.80
CA SER A 7 -0.93 -10.89 4.58
C SER A 7 -0.36 -10.24 5.83
N ASN A 8 0.42 -9.17 5.63
CA ASN A 8 0.89 -8.28 6.71
C ASN A 8 -0.23 -7.45 7.33
N GLY A 9 -1.36 -7.33 6.65
CA GLY A 9 -2.50 -6.56 7.10
C GLY A 9 -3.69 -7.43 7.43
N THR A 10 -4.63 -6.85 8.14
CA THR A 10 -5.94 -7.45 8.40
C THR A 10 -7.02 -6.52 7.88
N PRO A 11 -8.17 -7.00 7.40
CA PRO A 11 -9.25 -6.12 6.97
C PRO A 11 -10.02 -5.49 8.14
N PHE A 12 -9.63 -5.81 9.39
CA PHE A 12 -10.26 -5.36 10.62
C PHE A 12 -9.54 -4.18 11.26
N HIS A 13 -10.14 -3.61 12.31
CA HIS A 13 -9.55 -2.62 13.21
C HIS A 13 -9.05 -1.34 12.53
N GLY A 14 -9.88 -0.73 11.69
CA GLY A 14 -9.49 0.51 11.05
C GLY A 14 -8.18 0.36 10.27
N ALA A 15 -7.98 -0.82 9.70
CA ALA A 15 -6.77 -1.25 9.05
C ALA A 15 -6.29 -0.21 8.06
N LYS A 16 -5.15 0.39 8.39
CA LYS A 16 -4.53 1.48 7.66
C LYS A 16 -3.54 0.90 6.65
N GLY A 17 -3.61 1.36 5.39
CA GLY A 17 -2.62 1.00 4.37
C GLY A 17 -3.12 0.10 3.25
N GLY A 18 -2.21 -0.20 2.33
CA GLY A 18 -2.52 -0.89 1.08
C GLY A 18 -2.94 -2.34 1.23
N TYR A 19 -2.28 -3.09 2.11
CA TYR A 19 -2.59 -4.52 2.31
C TYR A 19 -4.04 -4.78 2.75
N PRO A 20 -4.59 -4.10 3.78
CA PRO A 20 -5.98 -4.28 4.17
C PRO A 20 -6.99 -3.99 3.07
N SER A 21 -6.75 -2.93 2.29
CA SER A 21 -7.62 -2.58 1.16
C SER A 21 -7.62 -3.69 0.10
N GLN A 22 -6.46 -4.17 -0.28
CA GLN A 22 -6.34 -5.22 -1.30
C GLN A 22 -6.84 -6.59 -0.81
N LEU A 23 -6.70 -6.90 0.50
CA LEU A 23 -7.28 -8.11 1.07
C LEU A 23 -8.79 -8.17 0.95
N LYS A 24 -9.49 -7.07 1.20
CA LYS A 24 -10.95 -6.99 1.03
C LYS A 24 -11.35 -7.34 -0.41
N HIS A 25 -10.63 -6.82 -1.38
CA HIS A 25 -10.87 -7.14 -2.78
C HIS A 25 -10.59 -8.61 -3.11
N LEU A 26 -9.51 -9.20 -2.57
CA LEU A 26 -9.20 -10.62 -2.77
C LEU A 26 -10.27 -11.53 -2.16
N ILE A 27 -10.70 -11.26 -0.91
CA ILE A 27 -11.76 -12.04 -0.28
C ILE A 27 -13.04 -11.97 -1.11
N LYS A 28 -13.48 -10.74 -1.47
CA LYS A 28 -14.65 -10.52 -2.31
C LYS A 28 -14.58 -11.31 -3.61
N MET A 29 -13.45 -11.20 -4.31
CA MET A 29 -13.20 -11.85 -5.59
C MET A 29 -13.34 -13.37 -5.50
N PHE A 30 -12.66 -13.99 -4.54
CA PHE A 30 -12.66 -15.44 -4.42
C PHE A 30 -14.02 -15.98 -3.98
N VAL A 31 -14.73 -15.28 -3.11
CA VAL A 31 -16.06 -15.68 -2.66
C VAL A 31 -17.11 -15.52 -3.78
N GLU A 32 -17.02 -14.46 -4.60
CA GLU A 32 -17.88 -14.29 -5.79
C GLU A 32 -17.70 -15.42 -6.81
N GLU A 33 -16.51 -16.01 -6.91
CA GLU A 33 -16.21 -17.16 -7.78
C GLU A 33 -16.50 -18.52 -7.11
N GLY A 34 -17.20 -18.52 -5.99
CA GLY A 34 -17.61 -19.74 -5.31
C GLY A 34 -16.46 -20.46 -4.58
N HIS A 35 -15.42 -19.75 -4.20
CA HIS A 35 -14.32 -20.30 -3.40
C HIS A 35 -14.55 -20.03 -1.92
N SER A 36 -14.12 -20.95 -1.06
CA SER A 36 -13.98 -20.66 0.37
C SER A 36 -12.61 -20.09 0.67
N VAL A 37 -12.57 -19.17 1.62
CA VAL A 37 -11.38 -18.39 1.98
C VAL A 37 -11.08 -18.53 3.46
N THR A 38 -9.87 -18.90 3.81
CA THR A 38 -9.36 -18.81 5.18
C THR A 38 -8.29 -17.73 5.25
N MET A 39 -8.51 -16.72 6.06
CA MET A 39 -7.56 -15.66 6.29
C MET A 39 -6.68 -15.94 7.49
N VAL A 40 -5.36 -15.86 7.33
CA VAL A 40 -4.42 -16.04 8.44
C VAL A 40 -4.17 -14.69 9.12
N MET A 41 -4.45 -14.66 10.42
CA MET A 41 -4.30 -13.48 11.28
C MET A 41 -3.00 -13.58 12.07
N TRP A 42 -1.90 -13.01 11.53
CA TRP A 42 -0.58 -13.11 12.14
C TRP A 42 -0.38 -12.28 13.42
N SER A 43 -1.27 -11.35 13.72
CA SER A 43 -1.07 -10.35 14.80
C SER A 43 -2.23 -10.25 15.80
N LEU A 44 -3.09 -11.25 15.88
CA LEU A 44 -4.17 -11.23 16.88
C LEU A 44 -3.81 -12.10 18.08
N CYS A 45 -3.50 -11.41 19.14
CA CYS A 45 -2.88 -11.81 20.38
C CYS A 45 -3.69 -12.75 21.26
N GLY A 46 -2.98 -13.63 21.99
CA GLY A 46 -3.46 -14.24 23.23
C GLY A 46 -4.24 -15.54 23.09
N VAL A 47 -4.42 -16.09 21.90
CA VAL A 47 -5.08 -17.38 21.73
C VAL A 47 -4.02 -18.47 21.51
N LYS A 48 -3.73 -19.26 22.52
CA LYS A 48 -2.70 -20.32 22.49
C LYS A 48 -2.99 -21.49 21.55
N HIS A 49 -4.12 -21.48 20.86
CA HIS A 49 -4.51 -22.56 19.96
C HIS A 49 -5.11 -21.99 18.68
N THR A 50 -4.53 -22.32 17.58
CA THR A 50 -5.09 -22.07 16.26
C THR A 50 -6.37 -22.87 16.11
N ARG A 51 -7.48 -22.17 15.96
CA ARG A 51 -8.77 -22.74 15.55
C ARG A 51 -9.21 -22.00 14.29
N VAL A 52 -9.83 -22.72 13.39
CA VAL A 52 -10.61 -22.10 12.32
C VAL A 52 -11.85 -21.50 12.97
N LEU A 53 -12.00 -20.20 12.88
CA LEU A 53 -13.07 -19.42 13.49
C LEU A 53 -13.80 -18.63 12.42
N TYR A 54 -15.06 -18.31 12.69
CA TYR A 54 -15.79 -17.32 11.89
C TYR A 54 -15.72 -15.96 12.57
N TYR A 55 -15.84 -14.89 11.79
CA TYR A 55 -15.74 -13.52 12.31
C TYR A 55 -16.69 -13.26 13.50
N LYS A 56 -17.95 -13.70 13.39
CA LYS A 56 -18.96 -13.61 14.46
C LYS A 56 -18.54 -14.31 15.78
N ASP A 57 -17.74 -15.36 15.69
CA ASP A 57 -17.25 -16.08 16.87
C ASP A 57 -16.17 -15.26 17.59
N LEU A 58 -15.37 -14.51 16.85
CA LEU A 58 -14.35 -13.61 17.42
C LEU A 58 -14.99 -12.44 18.17
N VAL A 59 -16.07 -11.89 17.65
CA VAL A 59 -16.86 -10.83 18.29
C VAL A 59 -17.55 -11.38 19.55
N ASN A 60 -18.23 -12.51 19.45
CA ASN A 60 -18.95 -13.14 20.56
C ASN A 60 -18.03 -13.53 21.73
N HIS A 61 -16.76 -13.85 21.45
CA HIS A 61 -15.78 -14.17 22.48
C HIS A 61 -14.93 -12.98 22.94
N ASN A 62 -15.28 -11.77 22.57
CA ASN A 62 -14.53 -10.53 22.87
C ASN A 62 -13.05 -10.59 22.43
N ILE A 63 -12.71 -11.37 21.41
CA ILE A 63 -11.36 -11.45 20.85
C ILE A 63 -11.13 -10.25 19.91
N LEU A 64 -12.21 -9.79 19.26
CA LEU A 64 -12.23 -8.54 18.49
C LEU A 64 -13.26 -7.60 19.10
N SER A 65 -12.93 -6.34 19.24
CA SER A 65 -13.93 -5.32 19.59
C SER A 65 -14.91 -5.11 18.42
N ASP A 66 -16.15 -4.74 18.72
CA ASP A 66 -17.24 -4.49 17.75
C ASP A 66 -16.97 -3.36 16.72
N GLU A 67 -15.74 -2.89 16.60
CA GLU A 67 -15.41 -1.69 15.85
C GLU A 67 -15.07 -1.90 14.37
N ILE A 68 -15.68 -2.83 13.66
CA ILE A 68 -15.68 -2.73 12.20
C ILE A 68 -16.73 -1.70 11.80
N ARG A 69 -16.27 -0.45 11.63
CA ARG A 69 -17.11 0.69 11.23
C ARG A 69 -17.51 0.67 9.75
N ASP A 70 -16.98 -0.28 8.98
CA ASP A 70 -17.29 -0.43 7.56
C ASP A 70 -18.29 -1.58 7.34
N PRO A 71 -19.59 -1.27 7.09
CA PRO A 71 -20.61 -2.28 6.88
C PRO A 71 -20.33 -3.24 5.73
N HIS A 72 -19.63 -2.78 4.69
CA HIS A 72 -19.27 -3.62 3.54
C HIS A 72 -18.24 -4.67 3.91
N THR A 73 -17.25 -4.29 4.71
CA THR A 73 -16.24 -5.23 5.23
C THR A 73 -16.89 -6.25 6.17
N GLN A 74 -17.76 -5.80 7.07
CA GLN A 74 -18.48 -6.69 7.97
C GLN A 74 -19.33 -7.72 7.20
N ALA A 75 -20.15 -7.26 6.26
CA ALA A 75 -20.98 -8.15 5.44
C ALA A 75 -20.15 -9.17 4.64
N LEU A 76 -18.93 -8.80 4.23
CA LEU A 76 -18.02 -9.72 3.55
C LEU A 76 -17.48 -10.79 4.50
N LEU A 77 -17.14 -10.43 5.73
CA LEU A 77 -16.57 -11.33 6.73
C LEU A 77 -17.59 -12.23 7.40
N ASP A 78 -18.87 -11.83 7.40
CA ASP A 78 -19.98 -12.62 7.92
C ASP A 78 -20.43 -13.74 6.95
N ARG A 79 -19.85 -13.80 5.77
CA ARG A 79 -20.15 -14.84 4.79
C ARG A 79 -19.68 -16.21 5.27
N PRO A 80 -20.49 -17.28 5.08
CA PRO A 80 -20.14 -18.62 5.53
C PRO A 80 -18.91 -19.22 4.83
N GLU A 81 -18.54 -18.69 3.66
CA GLU A 81 -17.34 -19.10 2.91
C GLU A 81 -16.05 -18.50 3.48
N VAL A 82 -16.15 -17.49 4.38
CA VAL A 82 -15.00 -16.78 4.96
C VAL A 82 -14.75 -17.26 6.38
N SER A 83 -13.57 -17.80 6.61
CA SER A 83 -13.09 -18.21 7.92
C SER A 83 -11.76 -17.54 8.26
N LEU A 84 -11.37 -17.62 9.51
CA LEU A 84 -10.17 -16.99 10.06
C LEU A 84 -9.36 -18.03 10.82
N VAL A 85 -8.05 -17.97 10.71
CA VAL A 85 -7.13 -18.72 11.57
C VAL A 85 -6.29 -17.71 12.34
N LEU A 86 -6.35 -17.79 13.66
CA LEU A 86 -5.53 -17.00 14.55
C LEU A 86 -4.15 -17.66 14.65
N SER A 87 -3.11 -16.86 14.46
CA SER A 87 -1.73 -17.28 14.67
C SER A 87 -1.40 -17.39 16.16
N PRO A 88 -0.51 -18.31 16.56
CA PRO A 88 -0.09 -18.45 17.95
C PRO A 88 0.83 -17.30 18.42
N TYR A 89 1.15 -16.32 17.57
CA TYR A 89 2.02 -15.23 17.91
C TYR A 89 1.30 -14.11 18.68
N ASP A 90 1.87 -13.69 19.80
CA ASP A 90 1.32 -12.59 20.61
C ASP A 90 1.48 -11.22 19.95
N THR A 91 2.47 -11.09 19.08
CA THR A 91 2.74 -9.89 18.27
C THR A 91 2.94 -10.30 16.82
N PHE A 92 2.95 -9.32 15.91
CA PHE A 92 3.25 -9.60 14.51
C PHE A 92 4.65 -10.25 14.42
N PRO A 93 4.79 -11.46 13.82
CA PRO A 93 6.04 -12.20 13.83
C PRO A 93 7.10 -11.52 12.97
N THR A 94 8.34 -11.57 13.42
CA THR A 94 9.51 -11.17 12.61
C THR A 94 9.86 -12.22 11.56
N GLU A 95 9.38 -13.45 11.74
CA GLU A 95 9.55 -14.57 10.83
C GLU A 95 8.35 -15.50 10.91
N ILE A 96 7.76 -15.83 9.77
CA ILE A 96 6.65 -16.76 9.65
C ILE A 96 7.20 -18.15 9.38
N LYS A 97 6.96 -19.09 10.30
CA LYS A 97 7.42 -20.48 10.19
C LYS A 97 6.65 -21.26 9.12
N ILE A 98 7.37 -21.92 8.24
CA ILE A 98 6.78 -22.75 7.17
C ILE A 98 6.00 -23.92 7.76
N ASP A 99 6.44 -24.50 8.87
CA ASP A 99 5.71 -25.57 9.54
C ASP A 99 4.33 -25.10 10.04
N GLU A 100 4.22 -23.85 10.48
CA GLU A 100 2.94 -23.25 10.88
C GLU A 100 2.02 -23.04 9.66
N ILE A 101 2.56 -22.57 8.54
CA ILE A 101 1.82 -22.48 7.28
C ILE A 101 1.31 -23.86 6.88
N ASN A 102 2.17 -24.88 6.88
CA ASN A 102 1.81 -26.25 6.49
C ASN A 102 0.78 -26.87 7.44
N ARG A 103 0.84 -26.55 8.73
CA ARG A 103 -0.19 -26.96 9.70
C ARG A 103 -1.54 -26.35 9.32
N ILE A 104 -1.61 -25.04 9.04
CA ILE A 104 -2.85 -24.36 8.62
C ILE A 104 -3.37 -24.97 7.30
N VAL A 105 -2.48 -25.21 6.33
CA VAL A 105 -2.85 -25.89 5.06
C VAL A 105 -3.52 -27.24 5.33
N SER A 106 -2.94 -28.05 6.21
CA SER A 106 -3.46 -29.38 6.55
C SER A 106 -4.80 -29.29 7.28
N GLU A 107 -4.92 -28.41 8.29
CA GLU A 107 -6.14 -28.27 9.10
C GLU A 107 -7.32 -27.73 8.30
N THR A 108 -7.07 -26.90 7.31
CA THR A 108 -8.10 -26.31 6.45
C THR A 108 -8.35 -27.11 5.18
N ASN A 109 -7.52 -28.10 4.88
CA ASN A 109 -7.53 -28.84 3.61
C ASN A 109 -7.49 -27.86 2.40
N ALA A 110 -6.62 -26.85 2.47
CA ALA A 110 -6.55 -25.81 1.47
C ALA A 110 -6.00 -26.31 0.12
N SER A 111 -6.57 -25.81 -0.95
CA SER A 111 -6.14 -26.14 -2.33
C SER A 111 -4.92 -25.33 -2.74
N LEU A 112 -4.74 -24.14 -2.18
CA LEU A 112 -3.61 -23.24 -2.43
C LEU A 112 -3.48 -22.20 -1.32
N ILE A 113 -2.30 -21.55 -1.27
CA ILE A 113 -2.08 -20.35 -0.45
C ILE A 113 -1.69 -19.15 -1.30
N PHE A 114 -2.33 -18.02 -1.04
CA PHE A 114 -2.09 -16.75 -1.71
C PHE A 114 -1.53 -15.74 -0.70
N PHE A 115 -0.31 -15.28 -0.96
CA PHE A 115 0.40 -14.33 -0.14
C PHE A 115 0.30 -12.92 -0.70
N LEU A 116 -0.13 -12.00 0.13
CA LEU A 116 -0.01 -10.56 -0.08
C LEU A 116 0.78 -9.98 1.09
N GLN A 117 2.08 -10.17 1.09
CA GLN A 117 2.93 -9.83 2.22
C GLN A 117 4.38 -9.58 1.83
N ASP A 118 5.12 -8.98 2.75
CA ASP A 118 6.54 -8.75 2.59
C ASP A 118 7.33 -10.07 2.67
N ILE A 119 8.22 -10.27 1.73
CA ILE A 119 8.95 -11.53 1.58
C ILE A 119 9.97 -11.78 2.70
N PHE A 120 10.48 -10.73 3.33
CA PHE A 120 11.45 -10.85 4.43
C PHE A 120 10.88 -11.53 5.68
N LEU A 121 9.55 -11.70 5.74
CA LEU A 121 8.86 -12.40 6.83
C LEU A 121 8.92 -13.92 6.71
N PHE A 122 9.26 -14.47 5.56
CA PHE A 122 9.32 -15.92 5.39
C PHE A 122 10.53 -16.52 6.09
N GLU A 123 10.33 -17.68 6.72
CA GLU A 123 11.40 -18.51 7.24
C GLU A 123 12.46 -18.82 6.17
N ARG A 124 13.74 -18.62 6.53
CA ARG A 124 14.85 -18.74 5.58
C ARG A 124 15.42 -20.14 5.43
N ASP A 125 14.97 -21.11 6.25
CA ASP A 125 15.44 -22.50 6.14
C ASP A 125 15.13 -23.06 4.74
N PRO A 126 16.14 -23.37 3.90
CA PRO A 126 15.95 -23.83 2.53
C PRO A 126 15.32 -25.24 2.45
N SER A 127 15.43 -26.04 3.52
CA SER A 127 14.85 -27.38 3.58
C SER A 127 13.33 -27.37 3.74
N LYS A 128 12.77 -26.27 4.22
CA LYS A 128 11.33 -26.12 4.47
C LYS A 128 10.60 -25.67 3.20
N LYS A 129 9.57 -26.41 2.82
CA LYS A 129 8.70 -26.12 1.66
C LYS A 129 7.26 -25.99 2.07
N ILE A 130 6.50 -25.20 1.32
CA ILE A 130 5.05 -25.08 1.47
C ILE A 130 4.40 -26.29 0.78
N ASN A 131 3.46 -26.97 1.48
CA ASN A 131 2.87 -28.23 1.04
C ASN A 131 1.66 -28.09 0.12
N CYS A 132 1.40 -26.90 -0.42
CA CYS A 132 0.36 -26.67 -1.42
C CYS A 132 0.85 -25.61 -2.43
N PRO A 133 0.22 -25.48 -3.61
CA PRO A 133 0.54 -24.42 -4.55
C PRO A 133 0.54 -23.05 -3.90
N SER A 134 1.62 -22.30 -4.09
CA SER A 134 1.89 -21.03 -3.42
C SER A 134 2.02 -19.89 -4.41
N TYR A 135 1.25 -18.82 -4.17
CA TYR A 135 1.19 -17.62 -5.00
C TYR A 135 1.63 -16.43 -4.17
N LEU A 136 2.56 -15.61 -4.69
CA LEU A 136 3.02 -14.39 -4.03
C LEU A 136 2.71 -13.16 -4.90
N TRP A 137 1.82 -12.31 -4.43
CA TRP A 137 1.57 -10.99 -5.01
C TRP A 137 2.58 -10.01 -4.41
N PHE A 138 3.68 -9.77 -5.16
CA PHE A 138 4.99 -9.40 -4.63
C PHE A 138 5.26 -7.89 -4.61
N PRO A 139 5.27 -7.25 -3.43
CA PRO A 139 5.60 -5.83 -3.26
C PRO A 139 7.12 -5.59 -3.18
N LEU A 140 7.87 -5.82 -4.25
CA LEU A 140 9.30 -5.56 -4.28
C LEU A 140 9.61 -4.05 -4.27
N HIS A 141 10.24 -3.57 -3.23
CA HIS A 141 10.53 -2.15 -3.05
C HIS A 141 12.04 -1.84 -2.90
N TYR A 142 12.94 -2.71 -3.36
CA TYR A 142 14.39 -2.52 -3.33
C TYR A 142 15.07 -3.10 -4.58
N ASP A 143 16.32 -2.68 -4.80
CA ASP A 143 17.14 -3.11 -5.92
C ASP A 143 18.64 -2.97 -5.58
N PRO A 144 19.46 -4.03 -5.71
CA PRO A 144 19.14 -5.36 -6.26
C PRO A 144 18.30 -6.23 -5.32
N ILE A 145 17.76 -7.34 -5.86
CA ILE A 145 17.13 -8.40 -5.08
C ILE A 145 18.23 -9.10 -4.27
N ASP A 146 18.08 -9.12 -2.96
CA ASP A 146 19.06 -9.73 -2.05
C ASP A 146 18.99 -11.27 -2.09
N GLU A 147 20.08 -11.93 -1.70
CA GLU A 147 20.16 -13.38 -1.76
C GLU A 147 19.08 -14.09 -0.91
N PRO A 148 18.75 -13.64 0.33
CA PRO A 148 17.67 -14.26 1.08
C PRO A 148 16.30 -14.21 0.35
N THR A 149 16.02 -13.11 -0.34
CA THR A 149 14.80 -12.98 -1.16
C THR A 149 14.84 -13.93 -2.35
N LYS A 150 15.97 -14.05 -3.03
CA LYS A 150 16.14 -15.02 -4.14
C LYS A 150 15.92 -16.45 -3.68
N ASP A 151 16.46 -16.82 -2.52
CA ASP A 151 16.29 -18.16 -1.95
C ASP A 151 14.85 -18.47 -1.63
N ILE A 152 14.10 -17.53 -0.99
CA ILE A 152 12.69 -17.71 -0.68
C ILE A 152 11.89 -17.88 -1.97
N ILE A 153 12.07 -16.98 -2.94
CA ILE A 153 11.37 -17.04 -4.24
C ILE A 153 11.65 -18.36 -4.96
N SER A 154 12.89 -18.84 -4.93
CA SER A 154 13.26 -20.05 -5.65
C SER A 154 12.78 -21.33 -4.99
N ASN A 155 12.73 -21.35 -3.65
CA ASN A 155 12.54 -22.59 -2.89
C ASN A 155 11.13 -22.72 -2.28
N LYS A 156 10.37 -21.64 -2.14
CA LYS A 156 9.10 -21.64 -1.39
C LYS A 156 7.89 -21.12 -2.17
N ILE A 157 8.14 -20.43 -3.29
CA ILE A 157 7.04 -19.79 -4.04
C ILE A 157 6.98 -20.40 -5.45
N ASP A 158 5.83 -20.98 -5.78
CA ASP A 158 5.61 -21.58 -7.11
C ASP A 158 5.29 -20.51 -8.15
N HIS A 159 4.44 -19.54 -7.80
CA HIS A 159 3.96 -18.51 -8.73
C HIS A 159 4.17 -17.11 -8.17
N ILE A 160 4.88 -16.27 -8.94
CA ILE A 160 5.11 -14.87 -8.59
C ILE A 160 4.21 -13.98 -9.44
N ILE A 161 3.54 -13.06 -8.77
CA ILE A 161 2.71 -12.04 -9.39
C ILE A 161 3.34 -10.69 -9.06
N SER A 162 3.90 -10.03 -10.08
CA SER A 162 4.54 -8.72 -9.94
C SER A 162 3.51 -7.61 -9.91
N LEU A 163 3.72 -6.62 -9.05
CA LEU A 163 2.85 -5.46 -8.92
C LEU A 163 3.14 -4.38 -9.95
N CYS A 164 4.36 -4.32 -10.47
CA CYS A 164 4.79 -3.27 -11.41
C CYS A 164 5.82 -3.81 -12.43
N PRO A 165 5.98 -3.14 -13.58
CA PRO A 165 6.91 -3.54 -14.63
C PRO A 165 8.35 -3.69 -14.15
N SER A 166 8.86 -2.75 -13.34
CA SER A 166 10.21 -2.81 -12.80
C SER A 166 10.46 -4.04 -11.92
N THR A 167 9.44 -4.53 -11.18
CA THR A 167 9.54 -5.79 -10.44
C THR A 167 9.68 -6.99 -11.37
N SER A 168 8.86 -7.07 -12.42
CA SER A 168 8.96 -8.15 -13.44
C SER A 168 10.34 -8.14 -14.11
N GLN A 169 10.83 -6.97 -14.49
CA GLN A 169 12.14 -6.80 -15.10
C GLN A 169 13.26 -7.28 -14.18
N ARG A 170 13.27 -6.87 -12.91
CA ARG A 170 14.29 -7.29 -11.92
C ARG A 170 14.30 -8.80 -11.69
N LEU A 171 13.12 -9.42 -11.59
CA LEU A 171 13.01 -10.88 -11.47
C LEU A 171 13.62 -11.58 -12.69
N GLN A 172 13.32 -11.09 -13.90
CA GLN A 172 13.87 -11.65 -15.12
C GLN A 172 15.38 -11.44 -15.23
N GLU A 173 15.88 -10.24 -14.97
CA GLU A 173 17.30 -9.89 -15.10
C GLU A 173 18.19 -10.58 -14.05
N GLN A 174 17.75 -10.55 -12.77
CA GLN A 174 18.58 -10.96 -11.62
C GLN A 174 18.37 -12.43 -11.22
N MET A 175 17.24 -13.05 -11.61
CA MET A 175 16.89 -14.41 -11.22
C MET A 175 16.55 -15.33 -12.40
N LYS A 176 16.37 -14.79 -13.62
CA LYS A 176 15.83 -15.52 -14.78
C LYS A 176 14.45 -16.12 -14.49
N LYS A 177 13.67 -15.48 -13.62
CA LYS A 177 12.35 -15.94 -13.20
C LYS A 177 11.26 -15.08 -13.83
N GLU A 178 10.32 -15.73 -14.50
CA GLU A 178 9.14 -15.07 -15.05
C GLU A 178 8.13 -14.76 -13.92
N SER A 179 7.34 -13.72 -14.11
CA SER A 179 6.25 -13.35 -13.24
C SER A 179 5.05 -12.85 -14.05
N SER A 180 3.87 -13.03 -13.51
CA SER A 180 2.66 -12.46 -14.09
C SER A 180 2.49 -11.02 -13.59
N LEU A 181 2.36 -10.05 -14.50
CA LEU A 181 2.15 -8.65 -14.10
C LEU A 181 0.68 -8.37 -13.82
N VAL A 182 0.35 -8.21 -12.54
CA VAL A 182 -0.98 -7.80 -12.08
C VAL A 182 -0.84 -6.71 -11.04
N PRO A 183 -1.25 -5.47 -11.34
CA PRO A 183 -1.20 -4.36 -10.38
C PRO A 183 -2.24 -4.53 -9.28
N HIS A 184 -2.11 -3.77 -8.20
CA HIS A 184 -3.18 -3.63 -7.21
C HIS A 184 -4.42 -2.95 -7.81
N ILE A 185 -5.56 -3.20 -7.18
CA ILE A 185 -6.83 -2.55 -7.52
C ILE A 185 -6.77 -1.09 -7.07
N ILE A 186 -7.07 -0.20 -8.01
CA ILE A 186 -7.21 1.24 -7.76
C ILE A 186 -8.62 1.67 -8.09
N GLY A 187 -9.22 2.41 -7.17
CA GLY A 187 -10.59 2.91 -7.28
C GLY A 187 -11.22 3.07 -5.90
N PHE A 188 -12.43 3.56 -5.88
CA PHE A 188 -13.20 3.79 -4.67
C PHE A 188 -14.51 3.03 -4.74
N ASN A 189 -14.92 2.39 -3.63
CA ASN A 189 -16.19 1.66 -3.57
C ASN A 189 -17.39 2.61 -3.65
N THR A 190 -17.23 3.84 -3.13
CA THR A 190 -18.23 4.88 -3.14
C THR A 190 -17.65 6.14 -3.81
N PRO A 191 -17.60 6.19 -5.15
CA PRO A 191 -17.09 7.37 -5.84
C PRO A 191 -17.92 8.62 -5.50
N LEU A 192 -17.24 9.74 -5.32
CA LEU A 192 -17.92 11.03 -5.14
C LEU A 192 -18.68 11.40 -6.41
N GLY A 193 -19.86 11.98 -6.25
CA GLY A 193 -20.65 12.51 -7.36
C GLY A 193 -20.00 13.73 -8.03
N ASN A 194 -20.44 14.04 -9.24
CA ASN A 194 -19.89 15.14 -10.04
C ASN A 194 -20.07 16.53 -9.38
N GLU A 195 -20.94 16.63 -8.37
CA GLU A 195 -21.12 17.87 -7.59
C GLU A 195 -19.93 18.17 -6.67
N TYR A 196 -19.05 17.22 -6.41
CA TYR A 196 -17.82 17.42 -5.60
C TYR A 196 -16.67 17.90 -6.48
N THR A 197 -16.79 19.15 -6.98
CA THR A 197 -15.70 19.77 -7.74
C THR A 197 -14.55 20.18 -6.82
N LYS A 198 -13.35 20.34 -7.39
CA LYS A 198 -12.17 20.81 -6.67
C LYS A 198 -12.42 22.14 -5.97
N GLU A 199 -13.08 23.08 -6.63
CA GLU A 199 -13.40 24.42 -6.09
C GLU A 199 -14.35 24.31 -4.88
N ARG A 200 -15.35 23.44 -4.97
CA ARG A 200 -16.28 23.19 -3.85
C ARG A 200 -15.54 22.61 -2.64
N ILE A 201 -14.67 21.61 -2.88
CA ILE A 201 -13.91 20.95 -1.81
C ILE A 201 -12.88 21.89 -1.20
N LYS A 202 -12.17 22.70 -2.02
CA LYS A 202 -11.28 23.72 -1.50
C LYS A 202 -11.99 24.73 -0.61
N ARG A 203 -13.23 25.13 -0.96
CA ARG A 203 -14.07 25.98 -0.09
C ARG A 203 -14.44 25.29 1.21
N GLU A 204 -14.86 24.02 1.16
CA GLU A 204 -15.18 23.23 2.35
C GLU A 204 -14.01 23.18 3.33
N PHE A 205 -12.79 23.06 2.81
CA PHE A 205 -11.55 23.01 3.61
C PHE A 205 -10.88 24.38 3.85
N ARG A 206 -11.47 25.49 3.33
CA ARG A 206 -10.94 26.86 3.42
C ARG A 206 -9.55 27.01 2.76
N LEU A 207 -9.45 26.47 1.54
CA LEU A 207 -8.21 26.39 0.75
C LEU A 207 -8.30 27.10 -0.59
N GLU A 208 -9.33 27.94 -0.83
CA GLU A 208 -9.70 28.48 -2.15
C GLU A 208 -8.55 29.20 -2.87
N ASN A 209 -7.72 29.88 -2.12
CA ASN A 209 -6.66 30.70 -2.69
C ASN A 209 -5.26 30.09 -2.48
N LYS A 210 -5.17 28.80 -2.18
CA LYS A 210 -3.89 28.14 -1.93
C LYS A 210 -3.55 27.17 -3.04
N PHE A 211 -2.26 27.10 -3.40
CA PHE A 211 -1.71 25.95 -4.08
C PHE A 211 -1.42 24.86 -3.04
N VAL A 212 -2.17 23.79 -3.09
CA VAL A 212 -2.13 22.74 -2.08
C VAL A 212 -1.28 21.57 -2.54
N VAL A 213 -0.14 21.38 -1.89
CA VAL A 213 0.68 20.16 -2.04
C VAL A 213 0.25 19.18 -0.97
N GLY A 214 -0.02 17.94 -1.34
CA GLY A 214 -0.42 16.92 -0.38
C GLY A 214 0.44 15.67 -0.43
N THR A 215 0.52 14.95 0.67
CA THR A 215 1.14 13.63 0.75
C THR A 215 0.43 12.73 1.74
N ILE A 216 0.41 11.42 1.47
CA ILE A 216 0.01 10.38 2.42
C ILE A 216 1.24 9.55 2.75
N ALA A 217 1.66 9.60 4.00
CA ALA A 217 2.87 8.92 4.48
C ALA A 217 2.62 8.35 5.88
N GLY A 218 2.32 7.04 5.97
CA GLY A 218 2.18 6.38 7.27
C GLY A 218 3.40 6.62 8.15
N ASN A 219 3.17 7.16 9.34
CA ASN A 219 4.23 7.56 10.27
C ASN A 219 4.46 6.49 11.36
N TYR A 220 4.61 5.24 10.93
CA TYR A 220 4.78 4.08 11.82
C TYR A 220 5.87 3.10 11.36
N GLU A 221 6.57 3.40 10.26
CA GLU A 221 7.60 2.54 9.71
C GLU A 221 8.98 3.01 10.15
N GLU A 222 9.63 2.28 11.06
CA GLU A 222 10.94 2.64 11.65
C GLU A 222 12.05 2.79 10.62
N SER A 223 11.93 2.15 9.48
CA SER A 223 12.89 2.26 8.37
C SER A 223 13.02 3.68 7.80
N GLY A 224 12.04 4.56 8.05
CA GLY A 224 11.98 5.92 7.52
C GLY A 224 11.76 5.97 6.00
N ARG A 225 11.20 4.92 5.41
CA ARG A 225 10.98 4.77 3.96
C ARG A 225 10.13 5.89 3.36
N LYS A 226 9.16 6.40 4.12
CA LYS A 226 8.26 7.47 3.66
C LYS A 226 8.91 8.85 3.59
N SER A 227 10.10 9.02 4.15
CA SER A 227 10.95 10.22 4.06
C SER A 227 10.17 11.54 4.22
N ILE A 228 9.42 11.66 5.31
CA ILE A 228 8.62 12.86 5.63
C ILE A 228 9.53 14.09 5.78
N ASP A 229 10.77 13.90 6.24
CA ASP A 229 11.82 14.90 6.31
C ASP A 229 12.13 15.50 4.92
N THR A 230 12.36 14.66 3.92
CA THR A 230 12.60 15.13 2.54
C THR A 230 11.39 15.86 1.96
N THR A 231 10.18 15.37 2.25
CA THR A 231 8.94 16.05 1.87
C THR A 231 8.87 17.46 2.44
N LEU A 232 9.13 17.62 3.74
CA LEU A 232 9.13 18.93 4.42
C LEU A 232 10.23 19.86 3.87
N LEU A 233 11.44 19.34 3.67
CA LEU A 233 12.56 20.12 3.15
C LEU A 233 12.29 20.59 1.70
N SER A 234 11.78 19.70 0.85
CA SER A 234 11.44 20.03 -0.54
C SER A 234 10.33 21.09 -0.61
N PHE A 235 9.29 20.93 0.22
CA PHE A 235 8.23 21.93 0.27
C PHE A 235 8.72 23.26 0.87
N LYS A 236 9.66 23.25 1.82
CA LYS A 236 10.24 24.47 2.36
C LYS A 236 10.94 25.29 1.26
N GLU A 237 11.72 24.64 0.40
CA GLU A 237 12.38 25.31 -0.74
C GLU A 237 11.36 25.85 -1.74
N PHE A 238 10.31 25.09 -2.05
CA PHE A 238 9.21 25.54 -2.89
C PHE A 238 8.47 26.75 -2.29
N TYR A 239 8.14 26.70 -1.00
CA TYR A 239 7.45 27.76 -0.27
C TYR A 239 8.24 29.09 -0.21
N LYS A 240 9.58 29.05 -0.28
CA LYS A 240 10.37 30.28 -0.33
C LYS A 240 9.98 31.18 -1.50
N LYS A 241 9.63 30.58 -2.64
CA LYS A 241 9.24 31.27 -3.88
C LYS A 241 7.71 31.43 -4.01
N HIS A 242 6.95 30.49 -3.49
CA HIS A 242 5.49 30.40 -3.69
C HIS A 242 4.74 30.53 -2.37
N LYS A 243 4.69 31.75 -1.82
CA LYS A 243 4.12 32.04 -0.49
C LYS A 243 2.62 31.74 -0.36
N ASN A 244 1.91 31.65 -1.49
CA ASN A 244 0.50 31.27 -1.52
C ASN A 244 0.29 29.76 -1.68
N SER A 245 1.21 28.97 -1.17
CA SER A 245 1.11 27.51 -1.12
C SER A 245 0.99 26.97 0.31
N MET A 246 0.53 25.75 0.43
CA MET A 246 0.51 25.01 1.68
C MET A 246 0.80 23.52 1.47
N LEU A 247 1.29 22.87 2.50
CA LEU A 247 1.50 21.42 2.54
C LEU A 247 0.47 20.76 3.45
N TRP A 248 -0.20 19.73 2.94
CA TRP A 248 -1.07 18.89 3.77
C TRP A 248 -0.47 17.48 3.86
N ILE A 249 0.01 17.13 5.05
CA ILE A 249 0.56 15.80 5.35
C ILE A 249 -0.53 14.98 6.05
N HIS A 250 -0.96 13.90 5.40
CA HIS A 250 -1.73 12.86 6.07
C HIS A 250 -0.76 11.76 6.52
N ALA A 251 -0.50 11.70 7.82
CA ALA A 251 0.50 10.84 8.43
C ALA A 251 -0.14 9.94 9.50
N PRO A 252 -0.95 8.95 9.13
CA PRO A 252 -1.62 8.09 10.09
C PRO A 252 -0.61 7.37 10.98
N LEU A 253 -0.94 7.26 12.27
CA LEU A 253 -0.13 6.61 13.29
C LEU A 253 -0.60 5.17 13.52
N LEU A 254 0.34 4.28 13.82
CA LEU A 254 0.05 2.98 14.38
C LEU A 254 0.22 3.08 15.92
N ASN A 255 -0.80 2.65 16.66
CA ASN A 255 -0.78 2.68 18.14
C ASN A 255 -0.43 4.05 18.73
N ASN A 256 -0.73 5.14 18.02
CA ASN A 256 -0.43 6.52 18.41
C ASN A 256 1.06 6.82 18.67
N ILE A 257 1.96 5.98 18.17
CA ILE A 257 3.41 6.17 18.29
C ILE A 257 3.95 6.70 16.95
N PRO A 258 4.42 7.95 16.88
CA PRO A 258 5.02 8.50 15.68
C PRO A 258 6.50 8.11 15.57
N ILE A 259 6.95 7.73 14.37
CA ILE A 259 8.38 7.60 14.07
C ILE A 259 9.01 8.96 13.81
N TYR A 260 8.32 9.79 13.00
CA TYR A 260 8.71 11.18 12.81
C TYR A 260 7.92 12.10 13.72
N HIS A 261 8.60 12.92 14.51
CA HIS A 261 7.98 14.01 15.27
C HIS A 261 7.65 15.18 14.34
N VAL A 262 6.67 14.99 13.43
CA VAL A 262 6.35 15.92 12.33
C VAL A 262 6.12 17.34 12.83
N TYR A 263 5.36 17.53 13.90
CA TYR A 263 5.11 18.86 14.49
C TYR A 263 6.40 19.54 14.98
N LYS A 264 7.34 18.76 15.57
CA LYS A 264 8.64 19.29 15.97
C LYS A 264 9.46 19.73 14.75
N MET A 265 9.50 18.89 13.70
CA MET A 265 10.21 19.20 12.45
C MET A 265 9.66 20.45 11.78
N VAL A 266 8.34 20.63 11.74
CA VAL A 266 7.69 21.83 11.18
C VAL A 266 8.13 23.09 11.92
N ARG A 267 8.18 23.05 13.27
CA ARG A 267 8.68 24.17 14.08
C ARG A 267 10.16 24.46 13.85
N GLU A 268 11.00 23.43 13.87
CA GLU A 268 12.46 23.58 13.63
C GLU A 268 12.76 24.12 12.22
N LEU A 269 11.95 23.77 11.24
CA LEU A 269 12.01 24.31 9.90
C LEU A 269 11.41 25.72 9.78
N SER A 270 10.88 26.30 10.88
CA SER A 270 10.34 27.66 10.91
C SER A 270 9.29 27.94 9.85
N PHE A 271 8.36 27.01 9.63
CA PHE A 271 7.18 27.28 8.83
C PHE A 271 6.25 28.24 9.56
N PRO A 272 5.68 29.25 8.87
CA PRO A 272 4.61 30.06 9.43
C PRO A 272 3.39 29.21 9.80
N ASP A 273 2.62 29.66 10.80
CA ASP A 273 1.41 28.97 11.22
C ASP A 273 0.43 28.79 10.06
N GLY A 274 -0.18 27.61 9.98
CA GLY A 274 -1.17 27.27 8.98
C GLY A 274 -0.62 26.94 7.57
N ILE A 275 0.71 26.96 7.37
CA ILE A 275 1.31 26.58 6.08
C ILE A 275 1.48 25.06 5.97
N VAL A 276 1.68 24.36 7.07
CA VAL A 276 1.70 22.90 7.08
C VAL A 276 0.52 22.39 7.92
N LYS A 277 -0.39 21.67 7.28
CA LYS A 277 -1.50 20.97 7.92
C LYS A 277 -1.12 19.50 8.09
N ILE A 278 -1.31 18.96 9.30
CA ILE A 278 -1.02 17.57 9.62
C ILE A 278 -2.32 16.90 10.06
N THR A 279 -2.61 15.72 9.52
CA THR A 279 -3.71 14.86 9.94
C THR A 279 -3.19 13.46 10.23
N GLU A 280 -3.52 12.90 11.40
CA GLU A 280 -3.01 11.62 11.88
C GLU A 280 -4.12 10.58 12.08
N ASN A 281 -5.38 11.03 12.14
CA ASN A 281 -6.53 10.15 12.24
C ASN A 281 -6.82 9.47 10.90
N THR A 282 -7.34 8.25 10.94
CA THR A 282 -7.80 7.54 9.74
C THR A 282 -8.88 8.36 9.02
N MET A 283 -8.74 8.51 7.73
CA MET A 283 -9.78 9.05 6.86
C MET A 283 -10.68 7.91 6.37
N ASP A 284 -11.99 8.13 6.34
CA ASP A 284 -12.91 7.30 5.58
C ASP A 284 -12.70 7.53 4.06
N GLU A 285 -13.32 6.70 3.24
CA GLU A 285 -13.13 6.74 1.79
C GLU A 285 -13.60 8.06 1.17
N VAL A 286 -14.69 8.63 1.68
CA VAL A 286 -15.23 9.92 1.22
C VAL A 286 -14.27 11.07 1.57
N THR A 287 -13.79 11.10 2.80
CA THR A 287 -12.83 12.11 3.27
C THR A 287 -11.49 11.99 2.54
N LEU A 288 -11.05 10.77 2.25
CA LEU A 288 -9.84 10.50 1.47
C LEU A 288 -9.95 11.03 0.04
N GLN A 289 -11.08 10.79 -0.63
CA GLN A 289 -11.33 11.35 -1.96
C GLN A 289 -11.35 12.89 -1.94
N LYS A 290 -12.01 13.49 -0.95
CA LYS A 290 -12.01 14.96 -0.76
C LYS A 290 -10.61 15.50 -0.50
N PHE A 291 -9.80 14.78 0.29
CA PHE A 291 -8.39 15.13 0.48
C PHE A 291 -7.67 15.20 -0.87
N TYR A 292 -7.70 14.14 -1.68
CA TYR A 292 -7.05 14.16 -3.00
C TYR A 292 -7.58 15.28 -3.90
N LEU A 293 -8.90 15.41 -4.04
CA LEU A 293 -9.50 16.43 -4.89
C LEU A 293 -9.18 17.87 -4.46
N SER A 294 -8.80 18.08 -3.19
CA SER A 294 -8.36 19.40 -2.71
C SER A 294 -6.93 19.77 -3.15
N LEU A 295 -6.14 18.80 -3.63
CA LEU A 295 -4.75 19.00 -3.95
C LEU A 295 -4.55 19.59 -5.36
N ASP A 296 -3.51 20.39 -5.51
CA ASP A 296 -2.98 20.84 -6.81
C ASP A 296 -1.79 19.99 -7.25
N CYS A 297 -1.12 19.34 -6.29
CA CYS A 297 0.01 18.46 -6.52
C CYS A 297 0.07 17.40 -5.41
N TYR A 298 0.23 16.14 -5.77
CA TYR A 298 0.57 15.08 -4.83
C TYR A 298 2.08 14.85 -4.82
N LEU A 299 2.72 14.94 -3.67
CA LEU A 299 4.16 14.75 -3.50
C LEU A 299 4.46 13.38 -2.88
N CYS A 300 5.02 12.46 -3.68
CA CYS A 300 5.49 11.16 -3.22
C CYS A 300 6.98 11.23 -2.85
N GLY A 301 7.28 11.61 -1.62
CA GLY A 301 8.65 11.74 -1.10
C GLY A 301 9.28 10.42 -0.63
N SER A 302 8.71 9.27 -0.93
CA SER A 302 9.21 7.97 -0.45
C SER A 302 10.57 7.61 -1.03
N CYS A 303 11.40 6.94 -0.21
CA CYS A 303 12.67 6.35 -0.64
C CYS A 303 12.45 5.14 -1.56
N SER A 304 11.32 4.47 -1.42
CA SER A 304 10.92 3.31 -2.22
C SER A 304 9.47 2.95 -1.98
N GLU A 305 8.82 2.38 -2.98
CA GLU A 305 7.46 1.82 -2.91
C GLU A 305 7.39 0.49 -3.65
N GLY A 306 6.65 -0.46 -3.10
CA GLY A 306 6.35 -1.72 -3.78
C GLY A 306 5.30 -1.56 -4.89
N PHE A 307 4.41 -0.56 -4.73
CA PHE A 307 3.39 -0.22 -5.72
C PHE A 307 3.05 1.28 -5.74
N GLY A 308 2.73 1.88 -4.59
CA GLY A 308 2.42 3.30 -4.51
C GLY A 308 0.94 3.63 -4.70
N ILE A 309 0.04 2.94 -3.98
CA ILE A 309 -1.41 3.18 -4.04
C ILE A 309 -1.77 4.67 -3.96
N PRO A 310 -1.27 5.46 -2.99
CA PRO A 310 -1.69 6.85 -2.86
C PRO A 310 -1.37 7.73 -4.07
N GLN A 311 -0.24 7.50 -4.75
CA GLN A 311 0.07 8.27 -5.96
C GLN A 311 -0.84 7.92 -7.14
N LEU A 312 -1.31 6.67 -7.21
CA LEU A 312 -2.25 6.24 -8.25
C LEU A 312 -3.68 6.72 -7.95
N GLU A 313 -4.11 6.71 -6.69
CA GLU A 313 -5.38 7.29 -6.26
C GLU A 313 -5.44 8.79 -6.56
N ALA A 314 -4.35 9.53 -6.30
CA ALA A 314 -4.24 10.94 -6.66
C ALA A 314 -4.43 11.14 -8.17
N GLN A 315 -3.70 10.39 -8.99
CA GLN A 315 -3.79 10.47 -10.45
C GLN A 315 -5.17 10.03 -10.99
N TYR A 316 -5.79 9.03 -10.38
CA TYR A 316 -7.15 8.58 -10.72
C TYR A 316 -8.19 9.70 -10.55
N LEU A 317 -7.96 10.57 -9.57
CA LEU A 317 -8.78 11.75 -9.29
C LEU A 317 -8.27 13.02 -10.02
N GLY A 318 -7.38 12.86 -11.01
CA GLY A 318 -6.90 13.97 -11.85
C GLY A 318 -5.82 14.84 -11.20
N VAL A 319 -5.25 14.43 -10.06
CA VAL A 319 -4.19 15.20 -9.38
C VAL A 319 -2.83 14.81 -9.93
N PRO A 320 -2.03 15.75 -10.44
CA PRO A 320 -0.67 15.48 -10.90
C PRO A 320 0.24 15.13 -9.73
N VAL A 321 1.21 14.24 -9.98
CA VAL A 321 2.15 13.77 -8.96
C VAL A 321 3.58 14.23 -9.21
N VAL A 322 4.32 14.47 -8.14
CA VAL A 322 5.80 14.54 -8.18
C VAL A 322 6.31 13.32 -7.42
N THR A 323 7.16 12.54 -8.06
CA THR A 323 7.66 11.29 -7.49
C THR A 323 9.14 11.05 -7.84
N THR A 324 9.77 10.09 -7.18
CA THR A 324 11.17 9.71 -7.42
C THR A 324 11.26 8.70 -8.55
N GLN A 325 12.21 8.86 -9.45
CA GLN A 325 12.52 7.96 -10.56
C GLN A 325 13.15 6.66 -10.04
N PHE A 326 12.31 5.80 -9.42
CA PHE A 326 12.73 4.51 -8.89
C PHE A 326 11.56 3.54 -8.73
N GLY A 327 11.68 2.38 -9.37
CA GLY A 327 10.75 1.25 -9.24
C GLY A 327 9.31 1.64 -9.53
N ALA A 328 8.38 1.14 -8.73
CA ALA A 328 6.95 1.39 -8.91
C ALA A 328 6.57 2.88 -8.92
N MET A 329 7.33 3.73 -8.25
CA MET A 329 7.09 5.17 -8.23
C MET A 329 7.24 5.78 -9.62
N ASP A 330 8.26 5.35 -10.37
CA ASP A 330 8.51 5.79 -11.74
C ASP A 330 7.58 5.11 -12.74
N ASP A 331 7.41 3.79 -12.63
CA ASP A 331 6.53 2.98 -13.50
C ASP A 331 5.10 3.54 -13.57
N TYR A 332 4.63 4.12 -12.47
CA TYR A 332 3.27 4.59 -12.28
C TYR A 332 3.15 6.12 -12.15
N CYS A 333 4.15 6.87 -12.60
CA CYS A 333 4.06 8.31 -12.77
C CYS A 333 3.54 8.63 -14.18
N TRP A 334 2.23 8.54 -14.39
CA TRP A 334 1.61 8.75 -15.71
C TRP A 334 1.10 10.18 -15.92
N ASN A 335 0.67 10.83 -14.85
CA ASN A 335 0.28 12.26 -14.86
C ASN A 335 1.11 13.01 -13.81
N GLY A 336 2.17 13.68 -14.24
CA GLY A 336 3.03 14.43 -13.34
C GLY A 336 4.51 14.44 -13.74
N VAL A 337 5.38 14.49 -12.74
CA VAL A 337 6.83 14.65 -12.92
C VAL A 337 7.58 13.60 -12.10
N SER A 338 8.27 12.70 -12.78
CA SER A 338 9.23 11.79 -12.16
C SER A 338 10.61 12.42 -12.15
N VAL A 339 11.22 12.55 -10.95
CA VAL A 339 12.50 13.26 -10.78
C VAL A 339 13.62 12.31 -10.39
N PRO A 340 14.85 12.50 -10.88
CA PRO A 340 16.00 11.70 -10.47
C PRO A 340 16.21 11.75 -8.96
N TYR A 341 16.59 10.61 -8.37
CA TYR A 341 16.98 10.54 -6.97
C TYR A 341 18.36 11.18 -6.72
N ALA A 342 18.63 11.56 -5.46
CA ALA A 342 19.91 12.15 -5.09
C ALA A 342 21.04 11.12 -5.09
N HIS A 343 20.85 10.00 -4.42
CA HIS A 343 21.83 8.92 -4.34
C HIS A 343 21.15 7.62 -3.87
N ARG A 344 21.84 6.49 -4.01
CA ARG A 344 21.41 5.23 -3.40
C ARG A 344 21.61 5.27 -1.89
N LYS A 345 20.66 4.71 -1.15
CA LYS A 345 20.66 4.65 0.32
C LYS A 345 20.51 3.21 0.77
N TYR A 346 21.47 2.72 1.55
CA TYR A 346 21.34 1.40 2.17
C TYR A 346 20.46 1.49 3.42
N ASN A 347 19.43 0.68 3.47
CA ASN A 347 18.57 0.55 4.65
C ASN A 347 19.07 -0.61 5.51
N HIS A 348 19.57 -0.30 6.71
CA HIS A 348 20.17 -1.29 7.61
C HIS A 348 19.13 -2.24 8.22
N MET A 349 17.91 -1.79 8.41
CA MET A 349 16.85 -2.60 9.01
C MET A 349 16.36 -3.69 8.04
N GLN A 350 16.15 -3.32 6.78
CA GLN A 350 15.74 -4.26 5.74
C GLN A 350 16.91 -4.91 4.99
N LYS A 351 18.14 -4.46 5.30
CA LYS A 351 19.38 -4.94 4.63
C LYS A 351 19.31 -4.83 3.11
N ALA A 352 18.70 -3.76 2.61
CA ALA A 352 18.38 -3.56 1.21
C ALA A 352 18.73 -2.16 0.73
N TRP A 353 18.93 -2.00 -0.58
CA TRP A 353 19.20 -0.72 -1.20
C TRP A 353 17.89 -0.05 -1.66
N TRP A 354 17.73 1.19 -1.23
CA TRP A 354 16.71 2.15 -1.68
C TRP A 354 17.39 3.33 -2.37
N VAL A 355 16.61 4.39 -2.57
CA VAL A 355 17.11 5.68 -3.05
C VAL A 355 16.73 6.79 -2.08
N GLN A 356 17.55 7.83 -2.01
CA GLN A 356 17.20 9.06 -1.31
C GLN A 356 16.54 10.01 -2.30
N PRO A 357 15.29 10.43 -2.09
CA PRO A 357 14.64 11.42 -2.94
C PRO A 357 15.44 12.74 -2.98
N SER A 358 15.49 13.38 -4.15
CA SER A 358 16.21 14.64 -4.35
C SER A 358 15.36 15.81 -3.90
N ILE A 359 15.79 16.54 -2.87
CA ILE A 359 15.11 17.77 -2.42
C ILE A 359 14.98 18.76 -3.59
N THR A 360 16.07 19.02 -4.30
CA THR A 360 16.08 19.93 -5.46
C THR A 360 15.18 19.43 -6.60
N GLY A 361 15.22 18.11 -6.88
CA GLY A 361 14.37 17.50 -7.89
C GLY A 361 12.89 17.63 -7.56
N MET A 362 12.51 17.26 -6.31
CA MET A 362 11.12 17.38 -5.83
C MET A 362 10.63 18.82 -5.86
N THR A 363 11.47 19.78 -5.42
CA THR A 363 11.14 21.20 -5.49
C THR A 363 10.89 21.63 -6.93
N LYS A 364 11.78 21.27 -7.87
CA LYS A 364 11.60 21.59 -9.30
C LYS A 364 10.35 20.92 -9.89
N GLY A 365 10.06 19.68 -9.52
CA GLY A 365 8.84 19.00 -9.96
C GLY A 365 7.57 19.74 -9.52
N MET A 366 7.52 20.21 -8.26
CA MET A 366 6.42 21.05 -7.79
C MET A 366 6.34 22.40 -8.54
N GLU A 367 7.49 23.01 -8.87
CA GLU A 367 7.53 24.25 -9.66
C GLU A 367 6.96 24.05 -11.07
N LEU A 368 7.32 22.97 -11.74
CA LEU A 368 6.78 22.63 -13.07
C LEU A 368 5.26 22.46 -13.04
N ILE A 369 4.73 21.77 -12.03
CA ILE A 369 3.26 21.63 -11.88
C ILE A 369 2.62 22.98 -11.56
N PHE A 370 3.20 23.77 -10.66
CA PHE A 370 2.69 25.09 -10.30
C PHE A 370 2.62 26.04 -11.51
N GLN A 371 3.60 25.97 -12.41
CA GLN A 371 3.70 26.80 -13.61
C GLN A 371 2.87 26.27 -14.79
N GLY A 372 2.33 25.05 -14.66
CA GLY A 372 1.65 24.36 -15.78
C GLY A 372 2.64 23.87 -16.85
N GLU A 373 3.92 23.76 -16.52
CA GLU A 373 4.99 23.32 -17.43
C GLU A 373 5.21 21.79 -17.37
N TYR A 374 4.14 21.03 -17.26
CA TYR A 374 4.14 19.57 -17.36
C TYR A 374 3.07 19.15 -18.35
N LYS A 375 3.17 17.93 -18.87
CA LYS A 375 2.12 17.38 -19.73
C LYS A 375 0.98 16.89 -18.84
N ASP A 376 -0.14 17.59 -18.87
CA ASP A 376 -1.35 17.12 -18.19
C ASP A 376 -1.96 15.94 -18.98
N LEU A 377 -1.99 14.79 -18.34
CA LEU A 377 -2.53 13.54 -18.85
C LEU A 377 -3.59 12.97 -17.91
N SER A 378 -4.31 13.84 -17.19
CA SER A 378 -5.26 13.42 -16.16
C SER A 378 -6.35 12.51 -16.70
N GLU A 379 -6.96 12.84 -17.83
CA GLU A 379 -8.03 12.03 -18.42
C GLU A 379 -7.50 10.71 -18.98
N GLU A 380 -6.38 10.73 -19.72
CA GLU A 380 -5.74 9.54 -20.24
C GLU A 380 -5.29 8.60 -19.12
N THR A 381 -4.79 9.17 -18.02
CA THR A 381 -4.36 8.40 -16.84
C THR A 381 -5.52 7.76 -16.13
N LYS A 382 -6.63 8.48 -15.97
CA LYS A 382 -7.86 7.94 -15.38
C LYS A 382 -8.40 6.76 -16.19
N VAL A 383 -8.45 6.89 -17.53
CA VAL A 383 -8.83 5.80 -18.41
C VAL A 383 -7.88 4.63 -18.26
N ARG A 384 -6.57 4.86 -18.32
CA ARG A 384 -5.54 3.83 -18.17
C ARG A 384 -5.64 3.06 -16.86
N ILE A 385 -5.85 3.78 -15.72
CA ILE A 385 -6.06 3.14 -14.41
C ILE A 385 -7.32 2.27 -14.46
N SER A 386 -8.43 2.78 -15.00
CA SER A 386 -9.69 2.04 -15.11
C SER A 386 -9.56 0.77 -15.95
N GLU A 387 -8.82 0.83 -17.08
CA GLU A 387 -8.61 -0.29 -17.98
C GLU A 387 -7.59 -1.32 -17.50
N THR A 388 -6.71 -0.96 -16.56
CA THR A 388 -5.62 -1.85 -16.13
C THR A 388 -5.70 -2.28 -14.67
N MET A 389 -6.32 -1.46 -13.80
CA MET A 389 -6.29 -1.60 -12.34
C MET A 389 -7.70 -1.61 -11.69
N SER A 390 -8.78 -1.60 -12.48
CA SER A 390 -10.12 -1.77 -11.92
C SER A 390 -10.31 -3.17 -11.34
N TYR A 391 -11.26 -3.30 -10.42
CA TYR A 391 -11.59 -4.56 -9.78
C TYR A 391 -11.82 -5.70 -10.79
N GLU A 392 -12.64 -5.46 -11.81
CA GLU A 392 -12.97 -6.49 -12.81
C GLU A 392 -11.77 -6.93 -13.65
N VAL A 393 -10.90 -5.99 -14.01
CA VAL A 393 -9.69 -6.29 -14.80
C VAL A 393 -8.68 -7.08 -13.99
N VAL A 394 -8.43 -6.67 -12.75
CA VAL A 394 -7.50 -7.36 -11.84
C VAL A 394 -8.06 -8.73 -11.46
N LYS A 395 -9.35 -8.82 -11.15
CA LYS A 395 -10.05 -10.08 -10.89
C LYS A 395 -9.85 -11.07 -12.04
N LYS A 396 -10.15 -10.67 -13.27
CA LYS A 396 -9.97 -11.53 -14.45
C LYS A 396 -8.52 -12.03 -14.60
N LYS A 397 -7.54 -11.15 -14.39
CA LYS A 397 -6.11 -11.52 -14.48
C LYS A 397 -5.71 -12.51 -13.38
N LEU A 398 -6.11 -12.27 -12.14
CA LEU A 398 -5.76 -13.15 -11.01
C LEU A 398 -6.40 -14.53 -11.17
N LEU A 399 -7.68 -14.60 -11.54
CA LEU A 399 -8.37 -15.88 -11.75
C LEU A 399 -7.72 -16.68 -12.89
N ALA A 400 -7.37 -16.04 -14.01
CA ALA A 400 -6.68 -16.69 -15.10
C ALA A 400 -5.30 -17.27 -14.73
N ILE A 401 -4.63 -16.70 -13.70
CA ILE A 401 -3.38 -17.24 -13.16
C ILE A 401 -3.65 -18.47 -12.30
N LEU A 402 -4.71 -18.45 -11.50
CA LEU A 402 -5.06 -19.57 -10.60
C LEU A 402 -5.63 -20.78 -11.38
N GLU A 403 -6.18 -20.57 -12.57
CA GLU A 403 -6.69 -21.63 -13.45
C GLU A 403 -5.59 -22.35 -14.26
N LYS A 404 -4.44 -21.71 -14.44
CA LYS A 404 -3.27 -22.33 -15.08
C LYS A 404 -2.59 -23.27 -14.07
N LYS A 405 -3.09 -24.51 -14.02
CA LYS A 405 -2.50 -25.60 -13.25
C LYS A 405 -1.30 -26.22 -13.96
#